data_068c495bfbc5f63999479a730d09b129
#
_entry.id   068c495bfbc5f63999479a730d09b129
#
_cell.length_a   1.000
_cell.length_b   1.000
_cell.length_c   1.000
_cell.angle_alpha   90.00
_cell.angle_beta   90.00
_cell.angle_gamma   90.00
#
_symmetry.space_group_name_H-M   'P 1'
#
loop_
_entity.id
_entity.type
_entity.pdbx_description
1 polymer ?
#
loop_
_entity_poly.entity_id
_entity_poly.type
_entity_poly.pdbx_seq_one_letter_code
_entity_poly.pdbx_strand_id
1 'polypeptide(L)'
;MAVSTKRLLTAVGWKNTRGGDNMRSRKKYDMWNWIAVALLLLFLLFFIYPCVRLMWEAFYTQKDGFTIKAFVKFFSKSYYTKTIGNSFKVSGAVMLICLVLGIPFSYFFTFYELKGRRFLFIMALLCTMSAPFIGAYSWIMLLGRNGVITQFVKRAFGIKMGNIYGFNGILLVQALKLFPLVMIYMNGAFQDIDNSLMEASANLGCSGVKRFFKIVMGLT
;
A
#
# COMPACT_ATOMS: atom_id res chain seq x y z
N MET A 1 -27.10 -45.54 22.57
CA MET A 1 -26.35 -44.60 23.45
C MET A 1 -26.81 -43.14 23.34
N ALA A 2 -27.99 -42.84 22.75
CA ALA A 2 -28.50 -41.46 22.49
C ALA A 2 -29.60 -40.99 23.44
N VAL A 3 -29.94 -41.76 24.46
CA VAL A 3 -31.07 -41.45 25.40
C VAL A 3 -30.60 -40.77 26.68
N SER A 4 -29.30 -40.82 26.98
CA SER A 4 -28.74 -40.29 28.23
C SER A 4 -28.49 -38.77 28.22
N THR A 5 -28.26 -38.19 27.06
CA THR A 5 -27.87 -36.73 26.93
C THR A 5 -29.09 -35.82 27.09
N LYS A 6 -30.31 -36.28 26.76
CA LYS A 6 -31.51 -35.44 26.94
C LYS A 6 -31.94 -35.25 28.40
N ARG A 7 -31.61 -36.20 29.28
CA ARG A 7 -31.96 -36.12 30.71
C ARG A 7 -31.03 -35.18 31.51
N LEU A 8 -29.81 -35.00 31.04
CA LEU A 8 -28.86 -34.10 31.69
C LEU A 8 -29.13 -32.61 31.36
N LEU A 9 -29.68 -32.30 30.19
CA LEU A 9 -30.02 -30.95 29.78
C LEU A 9 -31.28 -30.39 30.48
N THR A 10 -32.19 -31.26 30.93
CA THR A 10 -33.35 -30.84 31.71
C THR A 10 -33.06 -30.60 33.18
N ALA A 11 -31.99 -31.19 33.71
CA ALA A 11 -31.58 -31.02 35.10
C ALA A 11 -30.85 -29.68 35.35
N VAL A 12 -30.33 -29.02 34.33
CA VAL A 12 -29.57 -27.73 34.41
C VAL A 12 -30.45 -26.52 34.16
N GLY A 13 -31.78 -26.67 34.10
CA GLY A 13 -32.70 -25.53 34.08
C GLY A 13 -32.61 -24.65 32.84
N TRP A 14 -32.07 -25.14 31.72
CA TRP A 14 -32.06 -24.43 30.44
C TRP A 14 -33.49 -24.43 29.86
N LYS A 15 -34.30 -23.45 30.26
CA LYS A 15 -35.53 -23.08 29.56
C LYS A 15 -35.14 -22.59 28.16
N ASN A 16 -35.42 -23.42 27.18
CA ASN A 16 -35.36 -23.03 25.77
C ASN A 16 -36.50 -22.04 25.50
N THR A 17 -36.27 -20.77 25.77
CA THR A 17 -37.12 -19.67 25.36
C THR A 17 -36.89 -19.42 23.86
N ARG A 18 -37.38 -20.35 23.02
CA ARG A 18 -37.69 -20.00 21.63
C ARG A 18 -39.01 -19.20 21.65
N GLY A 19 -38.95 -18.01 22.23
CA GLY A 19 -39.88 -16.94 21.95
C GLY A 19 -39.46 -16.31 20.64
N GLY A 20 -40.24 -16.55 19.60
CA GLY A 20 -40.11 -15.81 18.35
C GLY A 20 -40.51 -14.36 18.57
N ASP A 21 -39.61 -13.56 19.07
CA ASP A 21 -39.67 -12.13 18.94
C ASP A 21 -39.27 -11.75 17.52
N ASN A 22 -40.30 -11.68 16.68
CA ASN A 22 -40.31 -10.80 15.53
C ASN A 22 -40.15 -9.35 16.02
N MET A 23 -38.97 -9.04 16.55
CA MET A 23 -38.53 -7.67 16.65
C MET A 23 -38.29 -7.16 15.22
N ARG A 24 -39.37 -6.67 14.60
CA ARG A 24 -39.29 -5.57 13.66
C ARG A 24 -38.53 -4.47 14.40
N SER A 25 -37.22 -4.53 14.33
CA SER A 25 -36.32 -3.44 14.68
C SER A 25 -36.79 -2.26 13.83
N ARG A 26 -37.66 -1.43 14.41
CA ARG A 26 -37.82 -0.06 13.95
C ARG A 26 -36.40 0.50 13.99
N LYS A 27 -35.75 0.66 12.82
CA LYS A 27 -34.50 1.41 12.66
C LYS A 27 -34.80 2.78 13.26
N LYS A 28 -34.58 2.93 14.57
CA LYS A 28 -34.43 4.26 15.17
C LYS A 28 -33.25 4.86 14.40
N TYR A 29 -33.55 5.92 13.67
CA TYR A 29 -32.54 6.75 13.04
C TYR A 29 -31.69 7.29 14.19
N ASP A 30 -30.63 6.60 14.49
CA ASP A 30 -29.73 6.94 15.57
C ASP A 30 -28.92 8.17 15.16
N MET A 31 -28.52 9.00 16.09
CA MET A 31 -27.70 10.19 15.86
C MET A 31 -26.52 9.88 14.94
N TRP A 32 -25.95 8.67 15.04
CA TRP A 32 -24.88 8.17 14.19
C TRP A 32 -25.26 8.09 12.70
N ASN A 33 -26.52 7.76 12.38
CA ASN A 33 -26.97 7.72 10.98
C ASN A 33 -27.03 9.13 10.38
N TRP A 34 -27.43 10.13 11.15
CA TRP A 34 -27.39 11.52 10.70
C TRP A 34 -25.98 12.04 10.50
N ILE A 35 -25.04 11.69 11.38
CA ILE A 35 -23.63 12.02 11.24
C ILE A 35 -23.08 11.34 9.98
N ALA A 36 -23.36 10.06 9.77
CA ALA A 36 -22.93 9.32 8.58
C ALA A 36 -23.47 9.94 7.28
N VAL A 37 -24.74 10.33 7.27
CA VAL A 37 -25.37 11.01 6.11
C VAL A 37 -24.74 12.38 5.87
N ALA A 38 -24.49 13.17 6.92
CA ALA A 38 -23.84 14.46 6.80
C ALA A 38 -22.41 14.34 6.25
N LEU A 39 -21.63 13.37 6.74
CA LEU A 39 -20.28 13.08 6.22
C LEU A 39 -20.32 12.61 4.76
N LEU A 40 -21.30 11.78 4.40
CA LEU A 40 -21.48 11.31 3.03
C LEU A 40 -21.85 12.46 2.10
N LEU A 41 -22.74 13.37 2.50
CA LEU A 41 -23.08 14.55 1.72
C LEU A 41 -21.89 15.48 1.55
N LEU A 42 -21.10 15.67 2.60
CA LEU A 42 -19.87 16.45 2.55
C LEU A 42 -18.86 15.83 1.58
N PHE A 43 -18.68 14.51 1.63
CA PHE A 43 -17.83 13.78 0.70
C PHE A 43 -18.34 13.90 -0.75
N LEU A 44 -19.62 13.73 -0.99
CA LEU A 44 -20.24 13.92 -2.31
C LEU A 44 -20.00 15.33 -2.85
N LEU A 45 -20.20 16.35 -2.01
CA LEU A 45 -20.06 17.74 -2.41
C LEU A 45 -18.61 18.12 -2.70
N PHE A 46 -17.67 17.73 -1.84
CA PHE A 46 -16.27 18.18 -1.96
C PHE A 46 -15.40 17.27 -2.82
N PHE A 47 -15.78 16.02 -3.00
CA PHE A 47 -14.99 15.07 -3.78
C PHE A 47 -15.65 14.68 -5.09
N ILE A 48 -16.88 14.21 -5.07
CA ILE A 48 -17.55 13.70 -6.28
C ILE A 48 -17.95 14.84 -7.21
N TYR A 49 -18.52 15.93 -6.69
CA TYR A 49 -18.95 17.06 -7.51
C TYR A 49 -17.80 17.65 -8.36
N PRO A 50 -16.62 17.97 -7.81
CA PRO A 50 -15.50 18.46 -8.64
C PRO A 50 -15.04 17.42 -9.67
N CYS A 51 -15.02 16.13 -9.32
CA CYS A 51 -14.64 15.08 -10.28
C CYS A 51 -15.62 14.98 -11.45
N VAL A 52 -16.92 14.99 -11.16
CA VAL A 52 -17.97 14.98 -12.20
C VAL A 52 -17.89 16.25 -13.04
N ARG A 53 -17.66 17.41 -12.43
CA ARG A 53 -17.50 18.68 -13.13
C ARG A 53 -16.30 18.66 -14.09
N LEU A 54 -15.17 18.14 -13.65
CA LEU A 54 -13.99 17.97 -14.50
C LEU A 54 -14.26 17.02 -15.68
N MET A 55 -14.95 15.91 -15.43
CA MET A 55 -15.34 15.00 -16.48
C MET A 55 -16.29 15.68 -17.48
N TRP A 56 -17.26 16.43 -17.00
CA TRP A 56 -18.18 17.19 -17.85
C TRP A 56 -17.42 18.19 -18.75
N GLU A 57 -16.51 18.98 -18.15
CA GLU A 57 -15.69 19.95 -18.92
C GLU A 57 -14.76 19.28 -19.93
N ALA A 58 -14.31 18.05 -19.68
CA ALA A 58 -13.51 17.29 -20.63
C ALA A 58 -14.28 16.93 -21.91
N PHE A 59 -15.60 16.73 -21.80
CA PHE A 59 -16.48 16.39 -22.93
C PHE A 59 -17.27 17.57 -23.47
N TYR A 60 -17.40 18.67 -22.73
CA TYR A 60 -18.20 19.82 -23.09
C TYR A 60 -17.33 21.06 -23.24
N THR A 61 -17.30 21.60 -24.44
CA THR A 61 -16.57 22.85 -24.74
C THR A 61 -17.59 23.93 -25.11
N GLN A 62 -17.48 25.11 -24.53
CA GLN A 62 -18.43 26.23 -24.76
C GLN A 62 -18.58 26.63 -26.24
N LYS A 63 -17.58 26.35 -27.09
CA LYS A 63 -17.60 26.69 -28.52
C LYS A 63 -18.20 25.62 -29.43
N ASP A 64 -18.02 24.33 -29.10
CA ASP A 64 -18.34 23.20 -29.98
C ASP A 64 -19.38 22.23 -29.36
N GLY A 65 -19.89 22.49 -28.15
CA GLY A 65 -20.80 21.60 -27.46
C GLY A 65 -20.12 20.29 -27.00
N PHE A 66 -20.80 19.17 -27.16
CA PHE A 66 -20.26 17.84 -26.85
C PHE A 66 -19.24 17.45 -27.91
N THR A 67 -17.95 17.32 -27.51
CA THR A 67 -16.87 17.05 -28.47
C THR A 67 -15.75 16.19 -27.86
N ILE A 68 -15.23 15.27 -28.65
CA ILE A 68 -14.07 14.43 -28.31
C ILE A 68 -12.77 15.07 -28.81
N LYS A 69 -12.84 16.26 -29.44
CA LYS A 69 -11.67 16.94 -30.02
C LYS A 69 -10.52 17.14 -29.02
N ALA A 70 -10.83 17.38 -27.74
CA ALA A 70 -9.83 17.54 -26.70
C ALA A 70 -8.99 16.26 -26.50
N PHE A 71 -9.64 15.09 -26.49
CA PHE A 71 -8.98 13.79 -26.39
C PHE A 71 -8.15 13.48 -27.63
N VAL A 72 -8.71 13.70 -28.82
CA VAL A 72 -7.98 13.51 -30.09
C VAL A 72 -6.74 14.40 -30.12
N LYS A 73 -6.85 15.68 -29.75
CA LYS A 73 -5.73 16.62 -29.68
C LYS A 73 -4.68 16.19 -28.65
N PHE A 74 -5.13 15.62 -27.52
CA PHE A 74 -4.23 15.10 -26.48
C PHE A 74 -3.41 13.91 -27.00
N PHE A 75 -4.05 12.91 -27.57
CA PHE A 75 -3.38 11.72 -28.10
C PHE A 75 -2.59 11.98 -29.38
N SER A 76 -2.95 12.99 -30.17
CA SER A 76 -2.21 13.38 -31.38
C SER A 76 -0.88 14.07 -31.09
N LYS A 77 -0.72 14.65 -29.91
CA LYS A 77 0.55 15.29 -29.52
C LYS A 77 1.53 14.28 -28.97
N SER A 78 2.62 14.03 -29.70
CA SER A 78 3.73 13.12 -29.29
C SER A 78 4.29 13.42 -27.90
N TYR A 79 4.19 14.65 -27.42
CA TYR A 79 4.60 15.05 -26.08
C TYR A 79 3.81 14.29 -25.00
N TYR A 80 2.48 14.27 -25.08
CA TYR A 80 1.64 13.63 -24.06
C TYR A 80 1.75 12.11 -24.09
N THR A 81 1.79 11.51 -25.27
CA THR A 81 1.95 10.04 -25.42
C THR A 81 3.31 9.57 -24.88
N LYS A 82 4.38 10.31 -25.14
CA LYS A 82 5.71 10.05 -24.57
C LYS A 82 5.71 10.20 -23.05
N THR A 83 5.01 11.22 -22.52
CA THR A 83 4.92 11.46 -21.08
C THR A 83 4.20 10.30 -20.37
N ILE A 84 3.08 9.84 -20.93
CA ILE A 84 2.36 8.67 -20.43
C ILE A 84 3.28 7.43 -20.42
N GLY A 85 3.93 7.15 -21.55
CA GLY A 85 4.87 6.03 -21.67
C GLY A 85 6.00 6.09 -20.66
N ASN A 86 6.56 7.28 -20.42
CA ASN A 86 7.61 7.46 -19.39
C ASN A 86 7.08 7.27 -17.98
N SER A 87 5.85 7.70 -17.70
CA SER A 87 5.21 7.47 -16.39
C SER A 87 5.01 5.98 -16.12
N PHE A 88 4.55 5.21 -17.10
CA PHE A 88 4.44 3.75 -16.96
C PHE A 88 5.80 3.07 -16.78
N LYS A 89 6.83 3.50 -17.49
CA LYS A 89 8.20 3.00 -17.32
C LYS A 89 8.73 3.26 -15.91
N VAL A 90 8.58 4.49 -15.41
CA VAL A 90 8.99 4.86 -14.05
C VAL A 90 8.23 4.03 -13.02
N SER A 91 6.90 3.97 -13.11
CA SER A 91 6.07 3.23 -12.16
C SER A 91 6.39 1.74 -12.15
N GLY A 92 6.53 1.12 -13.33
CA GLY A 92 6.91 -0.29 -13.44
C GLY A 92 8.30 -0.58 -12.88
N ALA A 93 9.29 0.27 -13.18
CA ALA A 93 10.63 0.12 -12.66
C ALA A 93 10.69 0.31 -11.13
N VAL A 94 9.99 1.32 -10.59
CA VAL A 94 9.89 1.54 -9.14
C VAL A 94 9.21 0.35 -8.46
N MET A 95 8.11 -0.15 -9.02
CA MET A 95 7.41 -1.33 -8.50
C MET A 95 8.35 -2.54 -8.41
N LEU A 96 9.08 -2.85 -9.49
CA LEU A 96 10.03 -3.96 -9.51
C LEU A 96 11.14 -3.79 -8.45
N ILE A 97 11.73 -2.60 -8.34
CA ILE A 97 12.76 -2.31 -7.33
C ILE A 97 12.19 -2.50 -5.92
N CYS A 98 11.00 -1.96 -5.65
CA CYS A 98 10.36 -2.08 -4.34
C CYS A 98 10.02 -3.53 -3.98
N LEU A 99 9.57 -4.35 -4.94
CA LEU A 99 9.30 -5.77 -4.72
C LEU A 99 10.60 -6.54 -4.48
N VAL A 100 11.61 -6.35 -5.33
CA VAL A 100 12.90 -7.06 -5.23
C VAL A 100 13.63 -6.75 -3.93
N LEU A 101 13.54 -5.53 -3.42
CA LEU A 101 14.15 -5.14 -2.16
C LEU A 101 13.22 -5.36 -0.96
N GLY A 102 11.93 -5.02 -1.11
CA GLY A 102 10.96 -5.03 -0.01
C GLY A 102 10.58 -6.41 0.46
N ILE A 103 10.38 -7.37 -0.46
CA ILE A 103 9.98 -8.73 -0.09
C ILE A 103 11.08 -9.46 0.70
N PRO A 104 12.34 -9.55 0.23
CA PRO A 104 13.40 -10.18 1.00
C PRO A 104 13.67 -9.47 2.33
N PHE A 105 13.66 -8.14 2.32
CA PHE A 105 13.86 -7.37 3.55
C PHE A 105 12.76 -7.65 4.58
N SER A 106 11.49 -7.68 4.14
CA SER A 106 10.37 -8.03 5.00
C SER A 106 10.45 -9.47 5.52
N TYR A 107 10.89 -10.40 4.69
CA TYR A 107 11.12 -11.79 5.10
C TYR A 107 12.15 -11.87 6.24
N PHE A 108 13.32 -11.23 6.07
CA PHE A 108 14.32 -11.17 7.14
C PHE A 108 13.77 -10.47 8.38
N PHE A 109 13.00 -9.41 8.20
CA PHE A 109 12.41 -8.64 9.28
C PHE A 109 11.38 -9.44 10.08
N THR A 110 10.61 -10.33 9.43
CA THR A 110 9.55 -11.12 10.08
C THR A 110 10.10 -12.36 10.77
N PHE A 111 10.95 -13.14 10.08
CA PHE A 111 11.37 -14.46 10.53
C PHE A 111 12.69 -14.49 11.30
N TYR A 112 13.42 -13.38 11.36
CA TYR A 112 14.67 -13.30 12.12
C TYR A 112 14.55 -12.28 13.25
N GLU A 113 15.17 -12.59 14.38
CA GLU A 113 15.21 -11.70 15.55
C GLU A 113 16.25 -10.59 15.32
N LEU A 114 15.82 -9.48 14.77
CA LEU A 114 16.66 -8.32 14.54
C LEU A 114 16.70 -7.43 15.81
N LYS A 115 17.90 -7.18 16.32
CA LYS A 115 18.11 -6.19 17.37
C LYS A 115 17.65 -4.81 16.85
N GLY A 116 16.70 -4.16 17.55
CA GLY A 116 16.17 -2.86 17.11
C GLY A 116 14.98 -2.94 16.14
N ARG A 117 14.34 -4.09 15.99
CA ARG A 117 13.16 -4.28 15.11
C ARG A 117 12.10 -3.19 15.29
N ARG A 118 11.76 -2.83 16.55
CA ARG A 118 10.76 -1.76 16.81
C ARG A 118 11.20 -0.41 16.27
N PHE A 119 12.47 -0.07 16.44
CA PHE A 119 13.00 1.20 15.93
C PHE A 119 12.95 1.26 14.39
N LEU A 120 13.37 0.20 13.72
CA LEU A 120 13.31 0.10 12.25
C LEU A 120 11.86 0.21 11.74
N PHE A 121 10.90 -0.43 12.42
CA PHE A 121 9.49 -0.35 12.04
C PHE A 121 8.93 1.07 12.21
N ILE A 122 9.23 1.74 13.33
CA ILE A 122 8.83 3.14 13.55
C ILE A 122 9.45 4.05 12.50
N MET A 123 10.72 3.87 12.17
CA MET A 123 11.39 4.64 11.12
C MET A 123 10.73 4.42 9.75
N ALA A 124 10.36 3.19 9.41
CA ALA A 124 9.62 2.87 8.20
C ALA A 124 8.25 3.57 8.16
N LEU A 125 7.51 3.54 9.27
CA LEU A 125 6.23 4.27 9.38
C LEU A 125 6.41 5.78 9.20
N LEU A 126 7.39 6.38 9.85
CA LEU A 126 7.67 7.81 9.73
C LEU A 126 8.04 8.19 8.27
N CYS A 127 8.82 7.35 7.58
CA CYS A 127 9.15 7.55 6.17
C CYS A 127 7.89 7.54 5.28
N THR A 128 6.93 6.63 5.54
CA THR A 128 5.70 6.58 4.75
C THR A 128 4.79 7.78 4.98
N MET A 129 4.76 8.31 6.20
CA MET A 129 3.95 9.47 6.58
C MET A 129 4.57 10.81 6.14
N SER A 130 5.83 10.80 5.71
CA SER A 130 6.51 12.01 5.25
C SER A 130 5.83 12.62 4.03
N ALA A 131 5.64 13.93 4.04
CA ALA A 131 5.08 14.66 2.91
C ALA A 131 5.96 14.47 1.65
N PRO A 132 5.34 14.22 0.47
CA PRO A 132 6.08 13.92 -0.77
C PRO A 132 7.14 14.96 -1.13
N PHE A 133 6.81 16.24 -0.94
CA PHE A 133 7.70 17.34 -1.30
C PHE A 133 8.93 17.42 -0.39
N ILE A 134 8.75 17.20 0.92
CA ILE A 134 9.85 17.27 1.89
C ILE A 134 10.85 16.15 1.61
N GLY A 135 10.36 14.94 1.37
CA GLY A 135 11.21 13.80 1.03
C GLY A 135 12.00 14.04 -0.26
N ALA A 136 11.35 14.47 -1.34
CA ALA A 136 12.01 14.76 -2.61
C ALA A 136 13.07 15.86 -2.48
N TYR A 137 12.76 16.95 -1.79
CA TYR A 137 13.68 18.04 -1.56
C TYR A 137 14.89 17.61 -0.73
N SER A 138 14.68 16.84 0.32
CA SER A 138 15.77 16.30 1.15
C SER A 138 16.73 15.45 0.33
N TRP A 139 16.23 14.58 -0.56
CA TRP A 139 17.08 13.80 -1.46
C TRP A 139 17.85 14.65 -2.46
N ILE A 140 17.25 15.74 -2.97
CA ILE A 140 17.95 16.71 -3.82
C ILE A 140 19.09 17.40 -3.04
N MET A 141 18.85 17.79 -1.79
CA MET A 141 19.89 18.38 -0.94
C MET A 141 21.01 17.40 -0.60
N LEU A 142 20.72 16.12 -0.42
CA LEU A 142 21.71 15.09 -0.10
C LEU A 142 22.51 14.64 -1.32
N LEU A 143 21.84 14.36 -2.41
CA LEU A 143 22.41 13.67 -3.59
C LEU A 143 22.48 14.56 -4.84
N GLY A 144 22.00 15.80 -4.77
CA GLY A 144 22.09 16.76 -5.88
C GLY A 144 23.53 17.10 -6.26
N ARG A 145 23.71 17.94 -7.30
CA ARG A 145 25.06 18.32 -7.80
C ARG A 145 25.97 18.87 -6.72
N ASN A 146 25.41 19.63 -5.77
CA ASN A 146 26.10 20.20 -4.62
C ASN A 146 25.68 19.54 -3.30
N GLY A 147 25.10 18.34 -3.37
CA GLY A 147 24.63 17.62 -2.21
C GLY A 147 25.75 17.18 -1.28
N VAL A 148 25.44 17.08 0.01
CA VAL A 148 26.42 16.72 1.05
C VAL A 148 27.08 15.37 0.74
N ILE A 149 26.28 14.37 0.40
CA ILE A 149 26.79 13.01 0.07
C ILE A 149 27.62 13.06 -1.22
N THR A 150 27.15 13.77 -2.24
CA THR A 150 27.87 13.91 -3.51
C THR A 150 29.23 14.55 -3.32
N GLN A 151 29.31 15.62 -2.50
CA GLN A 151 30.59 16.26 -2.17
C GLN A 151 31.50 15.36 -1.33
N PHE A 152 30.94 14.63 -0.38
CA PHE A 152 31.71 13.69 0.45
C PHE A 152 32.33 12.59 -0.41
N VAL A 153 31.54 11.94 -1.26
CA VAL A 153 32.02 10.87 -2.18
C VAL A 153 33.07 11.40 -3.14
N LYS A 154 32.87 12.63 -3.68
CA LYS A 154 33.86 13.26 -4.55
C LYS A 154 35.18 13.54 -3.83
N ARG A 155 35.13 13.97 -2.55
CA ARG A 155 36.37 14.25 -1.76
C ARG A 155 37.06 12.96 -1.28
N ALA A 156 36.28 11.95 -0.85
CA ALA A 156 36.82 10.72 -0.29
C ALA A 156 37.31 9.75 -1.34
N PHE A 157 36.61 9.64 -2.48
CA PHE A 157 36.87 8.60 -3.49
C PHE A 157 37.27 9.19 -4.86
N GLY A 158 37.26 10.50 -5.05
CA GLY A 158 37.55 11.13 -6.34
C GLY A 158 36.51 10.84 -7.44
N ILE A 159 35.42 10.12 -7.12
CA ILE A 159 34.40 9.68 -8.07
C ILE A 159 33.39 10.80 -8.28
N LYS A 160 33.17 11.19 -9.54
CA LYS A 160 32.06 12.06 -9.91
C LYS A 160 30.77 11.23 -9.93
N MET A 161 29.91 11.39 -8.95
CA MET A 161 28.57 10.80 -9.00
C MET A 161 27.83 11.31 -10.22
N GLY A 162 27.16 10.39 -10.94
CA GLY A 162 26.34 10.74 -12.09
C GLY A 162 25.21 11.72 -11.73
N ASN A 163 24.65 12.35 -12.75
CA ASN A 163 23.57 13.29 -12.57
C ASN A 163 22.31 12.60 -12.01
N ILE A 164 21.95 12.90 -10.77
CA ILE A 164 20.72 12.38 -10.12
C ILE A 164 19.46 13.02 -10.69
N TYR A 165 19.60 14.14 -11.39
CA TYR A 165 18.44 14.77 -12.02
C TYR A 165 17.98 13.95 -13.23
N GLY A 166 16.66 13.73 -13.32
CA GLY A 166 16.04 12.97 -14.41
C GLY A 166 15.52 11.60 -13.97
N PHE A 167 15.45 10.69 -14.92
CA PHE A 167 14.82 9.38 -14.74
C PHE A 167 15.38 8.58 -13.55
N ASN A 168 16.72 8.47 -13.45
CA ASN A 168 17.36 7.70 -12.38
C ASN A 168 17.13 8.28 -10.98
N GLY A 169 17.12 9.61 -10.85
CA GLY A 169 16.85 10.24 -9.57
C GLY A 169 15.39 10.07 -9.13
N ILE A 170 14.45 10.16 -10.07
CA ILE A 170 13.04 9.90 -9.80
C ILE A 170 12.86 8.46 -9.34
N LEU A 171 13.48 7.49 -10.02
CA LEU A 171 13.44 6.08 -9.63
C LEU A 171 13.95 5.87 -8.21
N LEU A 172 15.13 6.41 -7.90
CA LEU A 172 15.75 6.24 -6.60
C LEU A 172 14.90 6.84 -5.48
N VAL A 173 14.49 8.10 -5.62
CA VAL A 173 13.69 8.80 -4.61
C VAL A 173 12.35 8.10 -4.40
N GLN A 174 11.70 7.69 -5.48
CA GLN A 174 10.39 7.06 -5.43
C GLN A 174 10.46 5.64 -4.86
N ALA A 175 11.50 4.87 -5.22
CA ALA A 175 11.76 3.55 -4.65
C ALA A 175 12.02 3.63 -3.14
N LEU A 176 12.89 4.55 -2.69
CA LEU A 176 13.16 4.73 -1.27
C LEU A 176 11.94 5.19 -0.47
N LYS A 177 11.06 5.97 -1.08
CA LYS A 177 9.81 6.39 -0.45
C LYS A 177 8.78 5.26 -0.33
N LEU A 178 8.65 4.42 -1.37
CA LEU A 178 7.65 3.36 -1.43
C LEU A 178 8.12 2.04 -0.79
N PHE A 179 9.43 1.82 -0.71
CA PHE A 179 10.01 0.62 -0.10
C PHE A 179 9.48 0.34 1.31
N PRO A 180 9.41 1.32 2.26
CA PRO A 180 8.89 1.04 3.59
C PRO A 180 7.41 0.62 3.59
N LEU A 181 6.62 1.13 2.64
CA LEU A 181 5.22 0.75 2.47
C LEU A 181 5.10 -0.73 2.10
N VAL A 182 5.88 -1.18 1.10
CA VAL A 182 5.93 -2.59 0.70
C VAL A 182 6.38 -3.46 1.87
N MET A 183 7.42 -3.03 2.62
CA MET A 183 7.88 -3.72 3.82
C MET A 183 6.77 -3.90 4.86
N ILE A 184 5.98 -2.86 5.13
CA ILE A 184 4.91 -2.91 6.14
C ILE A 184 3.82 -3.88 5.70
N TYR A 185 3.36 -3.82 4.45
CA TYR A 185 2.33 -4.71 3.93
C TYR A 185 2.79 -6.17 3.89
N MET A 186 4.00 -6.42 3.39
CA MET A 186 4.55 -7.78 3.36
C MET A 186 4.83 -8.35 4.74
N ASN A 187 5.26 -7.50 5.70
CA ASN A 187 5.42 -7.94 7.08
C ASN A 187 4.07 -8.35 7.71
N GLY A 188 2.98 -7.64 7.42
CA GLY A 188 1.64 -8.06 7.82
C GLY A 188 1.26 -9.42 7.25
N ALA A 189 1.37 -9.59 5.93
CA ALA A 189 1.07 -10.84 5.25
C ALA A 189 1.93 -12.03 5.75
N PHE A 190 3.21 -11.80 6.03
CA PHE A 190 4.10 -12.85 6.56
C PHE A 190 3.81 -13.23 8.02
N GLN A 191 3.25 -12.33 8.83
CA GLN A 191 2.85 -12.63 10.20
C GLN A 191 1.64 -13.57 10.27
N ASP A 192 0.81 -13.62 9.23
CA ASP A 192 -0.33 -14.53 9.15
C ASP A 192 0.08 -15.97 8.81
N ILE A 193 1.34 -16.19 8.43
CA ILE A 193 1.86 -17.53 8.13
C ILE A 193 2.18 -18.24 9.45
N ASP A 194 1.59 -19.44 9.64
CA ASP A 194 1.83 -20.26 10.82
C ASP A 194 3.30 -20.73 10.88
N ASN A 195 3.94 -20.45 12.01
CA ASN A 195 5.32 -20.85 12.26
C ASN A 195 5.50 -22.38 12.22
N SER A 196 4.45 -23.15 12.54
CA SER A 196 4.48 -24.61 12.45
C SER A 196 4.79 -25.12 11.05
N LEU A 197 4.30 -24.42 10.01
CA LEU A 197 4.59 -24.73 8.61
C LEU A 197 6.08 -24.45 8.27
N MET A 198 6.62 -23.40 8.86
CA MET A 198 8.04 -23.05 8.70
C MET A 198 8.96 -24.10 9.35
N GLU A 199 8.60 -24.57 10.54
CA GLU A 199 9.32 -25.62 11.26
C GLU A 199 9.20 -26.97 10.57
N ALA A 200 7.99 -27.39 10.17
CA ALA A 200 7.74 -28.62 9.42
C ALA A 200 8.56 -28.67 8.12
N SER A 201 8.60 -27.55 7.40
CA SER A 201 9.39 -27.44 6.17
C SER A 201 10.91 -27.54 6.40
N ALA A 202 11.37 -27.04 7.55
CA ALA A 202 12.78 -27.16 7.95
C ALA A 202 13.12 -28.62 8.24
N ASN A 203 12.26 -29.31 8.99
CA ASN A 203 12.42 -30.72 9.34
C ASN A 203 12.42 -31.63 8.10
N LEU A 204 11.67 -31.24 7.05
CA LEU A 204 11.68 -31.93 5.75
C LEU A 204 12.91 -31.57 4.87
N GLY A 205 13.91 -30.85 5.40
CA GLY A 205 15.13 -30.53 4.70
C GLY A 205 15.02 -29.46 3.62
N CYS A 206 13.94 -28.65 3.61
CA CYS A 206 13.82 -27.52 2.71
C CYS A 206 14.82 -26.44 3.04
N SER A 207 15.73 -26.11 2.10
CA SER A 207 16.64 -24.98 2.25
C SER A 207 15.86 -23.65 2.37
N GLY A 208 16.43 -22.63 3.03
CA GLY A 208 15.79 -21.35 3.27
C GLY A 208 15.25 -20.69 2.01
N VAL A 209 15.98 -20.76 0.89
CA VAL A 209 15.55 -20.21 -0.41
C VAL A 209 14.35 -20.99 -0.99
N LYS A 210 14.38 -22.33 -0.95
CA LYS A 210 13.23 -23.15 -1.39
C LYS A 210 11.99 -22.91 -0.53
N ARG A 211 12.18 -22.74 0.77
CA ARG A 211 11.10 -22.42 1.72
C ARG A 211 10.48 -21.08 1.39
N PHE A 212 11.29 -20.07 1.13
CA PHE A 212 10.82 -18.74 0.73
C PHE A 212 9.93 -18.83 -0.52
N PHE A 213 10.42 -19.39 -1.62
CA PHE A 213 9.66 -19.43 -2.89
C PHE A 213 8.49 -20.38 -2.89
N LYS A 214 8.57 -21.56 -2.24
CA LYS A 214 7.51 -22.58 -2.30
C LYS A 214 6.44 -22.42 -1.23
N ILE A 215 6.81 -21.93 -0.05
CA ILE A 215 5.89 -21.85 1.09
C ILE A 215 5.48 -20.41 1.32
N VAL A 216 6.43 -19.51 1.58
CA VAL A 216 6.11 -18.13 1.93
C VAL A 216 5.41 -17.42 0.77
N MET A 217 6.01 -17.43 -0.41
CA MET A 217 5.41 -16.79 -1.60
C MET A 217 4.20 -17.53 -2.17
N GLY A 218 4.00 -18.80 -1.83
CA GLY A 218 2.84 -19.57 -2.25
C GLY A 218 1.62 -19.39 -1.35
N LEU A 219 1.81 -18.89 -0.12
CA LEU A 219 0.74 -18.66 0.86
C LEU A 219 0.37 -17.18 1.00
N THR A 220 1.17 -16.27 0.43
CA THR A 220 0.97 -14.83 0.44
C THR A 220 0.38 -14.34 -0.89
#